data_40f76fd88d4d420bd92902cb405d83ba
#
_entry.id   40f76fd88d4d420bd92902cb405d83ba
#
_cell.length_a   1.000
_cell.length_b   1.000
_cell.length_c   1.000
_cell.angle_alpha   90.00
_cell.angle_beta   90.00
_cell.angle_gamma   90.00
#
_symmetry.space_group_name_H-M   'P 1'
#
loop_
_entity.id
_entity.type
_entity.pdbx_description
1 polymer ?
#
loop_
_entity_poly.entity_id
_entity_poly.type
_entity_poly.pdbx_seq_one_letter_code
_entity_poly.pdbx_strand_id
1 'polypeptide(L)'
;MKTGIIAGACLLALNASAIAADALTEAMDAAYAPYRAALFKTNGQSQPEAEQAIVQARSSWQSLQQRFSQSAPSPYAQDSRLPATLAEIAAVYEKAEGEIRSGQLPQAHETLEAARDLMAELRRRNGVISFSDHMNAYHAQMELLLTDGPAQAAQAAGLLRLLGQAGALDYLVRKLRSEAPATLAADAEFGRLLVAVEQSVAALMQALLAQDAAQAREALGRLKKPYSQLFLKFG
;
A
#
# COMPACT_ATOMS: atom_id res chain seq x y z
N MET A 1 12.84 -6.34 69.62
CA MET A 1 12.84 -7.15 68.41
C MET A 1 12.07 -6.39 67.34
N LYS A 2 12.75 -5.76 66.39
CA LYS A 2 12.11 -5.05 65.25
C LYS A 2 12.39 -5.83 63.99
N THR A 3 11.33 -6.43 63.44
CA THR A 3 11.35 -7.19 62.22
C THR A 3 11.14 -6.21 61.03
N GLY A 4 12.18 -5.99 60.23
CA GLY A 4 12.08 -5.21 58.99
C GLY A 4 11.62 -6.11 57.84
N ILE A 5 10.55 -5.70 57.17
CA ILE A 5 10.05 -6.32 55.95
C ILE A 5 10.73 -5.59 54.76
N ILE A 6 11.58 -6.30 54.01
CA ILE A 6 12.16 -5.82 52.77
C ILE A 6 11.19 -6.19 51.65
N ALA A 7 10.48 -5.19 51.11
CA ALA A 7 9.69 -5.36 49.90
C ALA A 7 10.61 -5.28 48.65
N GLY A 8 10.88 -6.42 48.04
CA GLY A 8 11.57 -6.49 46.77
C GLY A 8 10.64 -6.10 45.63
N ALA A 9 10.87 -4.96 45.01
CA ALA A 9 10.21 -4.57 43.79
C ALA A 9 10.86 -5.28 42.61
N CYS A 10 10.19 -6.30 42.07
CA CYS A 10 10.54 -6.90 40.74
C CYS A 10 10.13 -5.93 39.65
N LEU A 11 11.10 -5.20 39.10
CA LEU A 11 10.91 -4.51 37.81
C LEU A 11 10.93 -5.54 36.69
N LEU A 12 9.77 -5.92 36.19
CA LEU A 12 9.63 -6.59 34.90
C LEU A 12 9.94 -5.57 33.80
N ALA A 13 11.18 -5.56 33.32
CA ALA A 13 11.54 -4.89 32.08
C ALA A 13 10.87 -5.63 30.92
N LEU A 14 9.76 -5.09 30.41
CA LEU A 14 9.18 -5.47 29.13
C LEU A 14 10.16 -5.01 28.05
N ASN A 15 11.08 -5.90 27.67
CA ASN A 15 11.84 -5.76 26.43
C ASN A 15 10.85 -5.93 25.27
N ALA A 16 10.28 -4.84 24.79
CA ALA A 16 9.72 -4.77 23.45
C ALA A 16 10.90 -4.86 22.48
N SER A 17 11.32 -6.09 22.16
CA SER A 17 12.19 -6.35 21.03
C SER A 17 11.40 -5.89 19.81
N ALA A 18 11.74 -4.72 19.25
CA ALA A 18 11.39 -4.40 17.89
C ALA A 18 11.95 -5.56 17.05
N ILE A 19 11.07 -6.44 16.56
CA ILE A 19 11.46 -7.49 15.64
C ILE A 19 11.97 -6.74 14.41
N ALA A 20 13.30 -6.75 14.21
CA ALA A 20 13.90 -6.23 12.99
C ALA A 20 13.22 -6.94 11.80
N ALA A 21 12.83 -6.18 10.78
CA ALA A 21 12.27 -6.78 9.58
C ALA A 21 13.28 -7.81 9.04
N ASP A 22 12.78 -8.94 8.56
CA ASP A 22 13.65 -9.95 7.96
C ASP A 22 14.18 -9.44 6.61
N ALA A 23 15.34 -10.00 6.21
CA ALA A 23 16.08 -9.54 5.04
C ALA A 23 15.29 -9.66 3.71
N LEU A 24 14.31 -10.58 3.61
CA LEU A 24 13.46 -10.68 2.42
C LEU A 24 12.41 -9.58 2.43
N THR A 25 11.74 -9.31 3.55
CA THR A 25 10.80 -8.20 3.69
C THR A 25 11.48 -6.86 3.38
N GLU A 26 12.67 -6.61 3.96
CA GLU A 26 13.45 -5.40 3.66
C GLU A 26 13.79 -5.27 2.17
N ALA A 27 14.19 -6.38 1.52
CA ALA A 27 14.49 -6.39 0.09
C ALA A 27 13.22 -6.16 -0.76
N MET A 28 12.06 -6.69 -0.35
CA MET A 28 10.78 -6.43 -1.01
C MET A 28 10.35 -4.98 -0.87
N ASP A 29 10.48 -4.39 0.31
CA ASP A 29 10.16 -2.98 0.54
C ASP A 29 11.08 -2.05 -0.29
N ALA A 30 12.38 -2.39 -0.42
CA ALA A 30 13.30 -1.67 -1.29
C ALA A 30 12.93 -1.82 -2.78
N ALA A 31 12.52 -3.01 -3.23
CA ALA A 31 12.08 -3.27 -4.62
C ALA A 31 10.71 -2.63 -4.92
N TYR A 32 9.95 -2.29 -3.91
CA TYR A 32 8.62 -1.69 -4.07
C TYR A 32 8.69 -0.24 -4.60
N ALA A 33 9.74 0.52 -4.29
CA ALA A 33 9.89 1.89 -4.79
C ALA A 33 10.01 1.98 -6.32
N PRO A 34 10.90 1.24 -7.02
CA PRO A 34 10.92 1.20 -8.48
C PRO A 34 9.64 0.61 -9.09
N TYR A 35 9.00 -0.36 -8.44
CA TYR A 35 7.68 -0.86 -8.83
C TYR A 35 6.63 0.25 -8.87
N ARG A 36 6.50 1.04 -7.78
CA ARG A 36 5.57 2.19 -7.71
C ARG A 36 5.81 3.20 -8.82
N ALA A 37 7.09 3.48 -9.12
CA ALA A 37 7.45 4.37 -10.21
C ALA A 37 6.94 3.83 -11.56
N ALA A 38 7.12 2.54 -11.85
CA ALA A 38 6.64 1.91 -13.07
C ALA A 38 5.10 1.98 -13.15
N LEU A 39 4.39 1.62 -12.08
CA LEU A 39 2.94 1.68 -11.99
C LEU A 39 2.41 3.11 -12.20
N PHE A 40 3.05 4.12 -11.60
CA PHE A 40 2.67 5.52 -11.77
C PHE A 40 2.90 6.03 -13.19
N LYS A 41 4.04 5.67 -13.81
CA LYS A 41 4.40 6.15 -15.15
C LYS A 41 3.53 5.51 -16.25
N THR A 42 3.10 4.27 -16.08
CA THR A 42 2.13 3.65 -17.00
C THR A 42 0.76 4.35 -16.95
N ASN A 43 0.33 4.82 -15.78
CA ASN A 43 -0.90 5.62 -15.65
C ASN A 43 -0.74 7.07 -16.18
N GLY A 44 0.48 7.61 -16.18
CA GLY A 44 0.79 8.98 -16.64
C GLY A 44 0.92 9.15 -18.16
N GLN A 45 0.74 8.08 -18.96
CA GLN A 45 0.80 8.06 -20.44
C GLN A 45 2.13 8.51 -21.04
N SER A 46 3.23 8.45 -20.31
CA SER A 46 4.58 8.76 -20.80
C SER A 46 5.37 7.47 -21.07
N GLN A 47 5.34 6.95 -22.29
CA GLN A 47 6.03 5.72 -22.65
C GLN A 47 7.54 5.74 -22.32
N PRO A 48 8.34 6.77 -22.65
CA PRO A 48 9.76 6.76 -22.33
C PRO A 48 10.04 6.69 -20.82
N GLU A 49 9.22 7.37 -20.00
CA GLU A 49 9.37 7.31 -18.54
C GLU A 49 8.93 5.96 -17.97
N ALA A 50 7.89 5.34 -18.54
CA ALA A 50 7.44 4.00 -18.18
C ALA A 50 8.49 2.94 -18.54
N GLU A 51 9.15 3.04 -19.72
CA GLU A 51 10.24 2.16 -20.13
C GLU A 51 11.42 2.24 -19.16
N GLN A 52 11.82 3.43 -18.76
CA GLN A 52 12.90 3.61 -17.78
C GLN A 52 12.53 3.02 -16.42
N ALA A 53 11.31 3.26 -15.97
CA ALA A 53 10.85 2.80 -14.65
C ALA A 53 10.70 1.27 -14.58
N ILE A 54 10.18 0.62 -15.63
CA ILE A 54 10.00 -0.84 -15.65
C ILE A 54 11.34 -1.58 -15.67
N VAL A 55 12.34 -1.06 -16.37
CA VAL A 55 13.70 -1.62 -16.35
C VAL A 55 14.28 -1.62 -14.94
N GLN A 56 14.10 -0.54 -14.18
CA GLN A 56 14.56 -0.45 -12.79
C GLN A 56 13.79 -1.42 -11.88
N ALA A 57 12.46 -1.51 -12.02
CA ALA A 57 11.64 -2.42 -11.24
C ALA A 57 12.04 -3.88 -11.48
N ARG A 58 12.20 -4.28 -12.75
CA ARG A 58 12.63 -5.61 -13.14
C ARG A 58 14.03 -5.94 -12.62
N SER A 59 14.99 -5.05 -12.78
CA SER A 59 16.37 -5.26 -12.29
C SER A 59 16.42 -5.43 -10.77
N SER A 60 15.68 -4.60 -10.03
CA SER A 60 15.58 -4.70 -8.58
C SER A 60 14.97 -6.03 -8.16
N TRP A 61 13.91 -6.48 -8.84
CA TRP A 61 13.26 -7.75 -8.57
C TRP A 61 14.16 -8.96 -8.90
N GLN A 62 14.87 -8.93 -10.03
CA GLN A 62 15.82 -9.98 -10.40
C GLN A 62 16.91 -10.16 -9.34
N SER A 63 17.44 -9.08 -8.80
CA SER A 63 18.42 -9.12 -7.72
C SER A 63 17.85 -9.79 -6.45
N LEU A 64 16.61 -9.46 -6.09
CA LEU A 64 15.90 -10.10 -4.98
C LEU A 64 15.68 -11.58 -5.23
N GLN A 65 15.20 -11.95 -6.40
CA GLN A 65 14.94 -13.33 -6.80
C GLN A 65 16.22 -14.17 -6.75
N GLN A 66 17.33 -13.68 -7.28
CA GLN A 66 18.61 -14.35 -7.24
C GLN A 66 19.09 -14.63 -5.81
N ARG A 67 18.84 -13.68 -4.90
CA ARG A 67 19.27 -13.78 -3.51
C ARG A 67 18.43 -14.78 -2.70
N PHE A 68 17.13 -14.87 -2.95
CA PHE A 68 16.19 -15.55 -2.04
C PHE A 68 15.47 -16.76 -2.64
N SER A 69 15.63 -17.08 -3.93
CA SER A 69 14.93 -18.21 -4.56
C SER A 69 15.33 -19.59 -4.01
N GLN A 70 16.55 -19.73 -3.51
CA GLN A 70 17.06 -21.01 -3.00
C GLN A 70 17.07 -21.08 -1.46
N SER A 71 17.13 -19.95 -0.79
CA SER A 71 17.19 -19.88 0.67
C SER A 71 16.61 -18.55 1.15
N ALA A 72 15.56 -18.62 1.93
CA ALA A 72 14.93 -17.45 2.52
C ALA A 72 15.01 -17.46 4.05
N PRO A 73 15.10 -16.29 4.70
CA PRO A 73 15.04 -16.19 6.15
C PRO A 73 13.63 -16.50 6.68
N SER A 74 13.53 -16.76 7.99
CA SER A 74 12.24 -16.72 8.67
C SER A 74 11.63 -15.30 8.50
N PRO A 75 10.30 -15.16 8.30
CA PRO A 75 9.30 -16.24 8.37
C PRO A 75 9.09 -17.03 7.07
N TYR A 76 9.72 -16.67 5.96
CA TYR A 76 9.53 -17.28 4.63
C TYR A 76 10.22 -18.63 4.44
N ALA A 77 11.09 -19.05 5.36
CA ALA A 77 11.94 -20.24 5.22
C ALA A 77 11.14 -21.54 4.98
N GLN A 78 9.88 -21.62 5.41
CA GLN A 78 9.01 -22.78 5.25
C GLN A 78 7.99 -22.64 4.12
N ASP A 79 8.06 -21.56 3.36
CA ASP A 79 7.14 -21.32 2.24
C ASP A 79 7.63 -22.06 0.98
N SER A 80 7.11 -23.24 0.74
CA SER A 80 7.46 -24.06 -0.44
C SER A 80 7.05 -23.39 -1.77
N ARG A 81 6.13 -22.41 -1.74
CA ARG A 81 5.69 -21.65 -2.92
C ARG A 81 6.57 -20.43 -3.21
N LEU A 82 7.48 -20.05 -2.30
CA LEU A 82 8.29 -18.85 -2.46
C LEU A 82 9.01 -18.77 -3.80
N PRO A 83 9.78 -19.80 -4.26
CA PRO A 83 10.49 -19.71 -5.54
C PRO A 83 9.55 -19.48 -6.73
N ALA A 84 8.39 -20.16 -6.73
CA ALA A 84 7.39 -20.00 -7.78
C ALA A 84 6.80 -18.59 -7.77
N THR A 85 6.44 -18.06 -6.60
CA THR A 85 5.88 -16.69 -6.49
C THR A 85 6.89 -15.62 -6.93
N LEU A 86 8.17 -15.78 -6.56
CA LEU A 86 9.20 -14.85 -7.03
C LEU A 86 9.35 -14.88 -8.56
N ALA A 87 9.22 -16.07 -9.18
CA ALA A 87 9.25 -16.22 -10.63
C ALA A 87 7.97 -15.66 -11.31
N GLU A 88 6.80 -15.84 -10.71
CA GLU A 88 5.54 -15.27 -11.19
C GLU A 88 5.60 -13.73 -11.23
N ILE A 89 6.13 -13.10 -10.19
CA ILE A 89 6.31 -11.65 -10.15
C ILE A 89 7.32 -11.18 -11.22
N ALA A 90 8.42 -11.93 -11.44
CA ALA A 90 9.37 -11.62 -12.50
C ALA A 90 8.69 -11.68 -13.89
N ALA A 91 7.83 -12.68 -14.14
CA ALA A 91 7.07 -12.81 -15.38
C ALA A 91 6.08 -11.66 -15.57
N VAL A 92 5.46 -11.15 -14.50
CA VAL A 92 4.61 -9.94 -14.57
C VAL A 92 5.42 -8.74 -15.07
N TYR A 93 6.61 -8.50 -14.53
CA TYR A 93 7.45 -7.40 -15.00
C TYR A 93 7.90 -7.55 -16.46
N GLU A 94 8.23 -8.76 -16.89
CA GLU A 94 8.59 -9.03 -18.30
C GLU A 94 7.42 -8.77 -19.26
N LYS A 95 6.22 -9.21 -18.88
CA LYS A 95 5.00 -8.95 -19.64
C LYS A 95 4.72 -7.45 -19.72
N ALA A 96 4.73 -6.73 -18.59
CA ALA A 96 4.50 -5.30 -18.55
C ALA A 96 5.53 -4.51 -19.38
N GLU A 97 6.81 -4.91 -19.36
CA GLU A 97 7.84 -4.31 -20.20
C GLU A 97 7.53 -4.47 -21.70
N GLY A 98 7.07 -5.64 -22.14
CA GLY A 98 6.64 -5.87 -23.53
C GLY A 98 5.45 -5.00 -23.94
N GLU A 99 4.46 -4.85 -23.05
CA GLU A 99 3.29 -4.00 -23.24
C GLU A 99 3.68 -2.51 -23.34
N ILE A 100 4.57 -2.04 -22.43
CA ILE A 100 5.09 -0.66 -22.46
C ILE A 100 5.81 -0.38 -23.78
N ARG A 101 6.73 -1.25 -24.22
CA ARG A 101 7.44 -1.11 -25.49
C ARG A 101 6.51 -1.06 -26.70
N SER A 102 5.37 -1.73 -26.60
CA SER A 102 4.32 -1.73 -27.64
C SER A 102 3.36 -0.54 -27.54
N GLY A 103 3.61 0.42 -26.62
CA GLY A 103 2.75 1.58 -26.39
C GLY A 103 1.42 1.28 -25.66
N GLN A 104 1.26 0.07 -25.11
CA GLN A 104 0.04 -0.38 -24.44
C GLN A 104 0.08 -0.03 -22.95
N LEU A 105 0.23 1.27 -22.61
CA LEU A 105 0.42 1.72 -21.24
C LEU A 105 -0.74 1.36 -20.29
N PRO A 106 -2.04 1.49 -20.68
CA PRO A 106 -3.13 1.06 -19.80
C PRO A 106 -3.07 -0.45 -19.48
N GLN A 107 -2.76 -1.27 -20.47
CA GLN A 107 -2.62 -2.72 -20.30
C GLN A 107 -1.45 -3.06 -19.38
N ALA A 108 -0.32 -2.39 -19.55
CA ALA A 108 0.85 -2.55 -18.70
C ALA A 108 0.56 -2.13 -17.24
N HIS A 109 -0.27 -1.09 -17.04
CA HIS A 109 -0.73 -0.68 -15.72
C HIS A 109 -1.51 -1.81 -15.03
N GLU A 110 -2.50 -2.37 -15.70
CA GLU A 110 -3.29 -3.51 -15.19
C GLU A 110 -2.40 -4.74 -14.92
N THR A 111 -1.47 -5.03 -15.82
CA THR A 111 -0.52 -6.13 -15.64
C THR A 111 0.34 -5.92 -14.38
N LEU A 112 0.84 -4.70 -14.14
CA LEU A 112 1.65 -4.39 -12.95
C LEU A 112 0.87 -4.50 -11.64
N GLU A 113 -0.44 -4.31 -11.63
CA GLU A 113 -1.24 -4.52 -10.42
C GLU A 113 -1.16 -5.96 -9.91
N ALA A 114 -1.02 -6.95 -10.80
CA ALA A 114 -0.82 -8.34 -10.41
C ALA A 114 0.47 -8.56 -9.59
N ALA A 115 1.54 -7.80 -9.86
CA ALA A 115 2.76 -7.87 -9.05
C ALA A 115 2.52 -7.42 -7.60
N ARG A 116 1.71 -6.36 -7.40
CA ARG A 116 1.29 -5.90 -6.08
C ARG A 116 0.57 -7.00 -5.31
N ASP A 117 -0.40 -7.63 -5.96
CA ASP A 117 -1.25 -8.63 -5.34
C ASP A 117 -0.45 -9.90 -4.98
N LEU A 118 0.48 -10.31 -5.84
CA LEU A 118 1.39 -11.43 -5.57
C LEU A 118 2.34 -11.14 -4.39
N MET A 119 2.89 -9.92 -4.30
CA MET A 119 3.74 -9.51 -3.18
C MET A 119 2.95 -9.45 -1.86
N ALA A 120 1.74 -8.91 -1.89
CA ALA A 120 0.86 -8.87 -0.72
C ALA A 120 0.46 -10.29 -0.26
N GLU A 121 0.12 -11.18 -1.19
CA GLU A 121 -0.20 -12.57 -0.89
C GLU A 121 0.99 -13.34 -0.31
N LEU A 122 2.20 -13.11 -0.86
CA LEU A 122 3.43 -13.68 -0.31
C LEU A 122 3.64 -13.29 1.15
N ARG A 123 3.50 -12.02 1.49
CA ARG A 123 3.61 -11.55 2.88
C ARG A 123 2.51 -12.14 3.75
N ARG A 124 1.25 -12.04 3.30
CA ARG A 124 0.08 -12.50 4.06
C ARG A 124 0.17 -13.98 4.46
N ARG A 125 0.54 -14.88 3.54
CA ARG A 125 0.63 -16.32 3.85
C ARG A 125 1.79 -16.67 4.78
N ASN A 126 2.77 -15.75 4.91
CA ASN A 126 3.90 -15.88 5.84
C ASN A 126 3.71 -15.07 7.14
N GLY A 127 2.51 -14.52 7.37
CA GLY A 127 2.20 -13.75 8.58
C GLY A 127 2.91 -12.40 8.66
N VAL A 128 3.37 -11.86 7.54
CA VAL A 128 4.05 -10.56 7.45
C VAL A 128 3.04 -9.50 6.98
N ILE A 129 3.12 -8.34 7.58
CA ILE A 129 2.37 -7.14 7.17
C ILE A 129 3.38 -6.01 7.03
N SER A 130 3.42 -5.38 5.86
CA SER A 130 4.23 -4.18 5.60
C SER A 130 3.35 -2.93 5.51
N PHE A 131 3.96 -1.75 5.56
CA PHE A 131 3.23 -0.50 5.40
C PHE A 131 2.53 -0.41 4.03
N SER A 132 3.15 -0.96 2.97
CA SER A 132 2.55 -1.02 1.64
C SER A 132 1.23 -1.83 1.61
N ASP A 133 1.03 -2.81 2.51
CA ASP A 133 -0.24 -3.55 2.59
C ASP A 133 -1.37 -2.66 3.12
N HIS A 134 -1.08 -1.76 4.06
CA HIS A 134 -2.04 -0.76 4.52
C HIS A 134 -2.38 0.25 3.42
N MET A 135 -1.37 0.69 2.65
CA MET A 135 -1.58 1.55 1.47
C MET A 135 -2.46 0.86 0.42
N ASN A 136 -2.21 -0.41 0.14
CA ASN A 136 -2.99 -1.20 -0.82
C ASN A 136 -4.45 -1.40 -0.35
N ALA A 137 -4.66 -1.62 0.95
CA ALA A 137 -6.02 -1.72 1.51
C ALA A 137 -6.81 -0.40 1.34
N TYR A 138 -6.17 0.74 1.59
CA TYR A 138 -6.77 2.05 1.32
C TYR A 138 -7.09 2.22 -0.18
N HIS A 139 -6.15 1.86 -1.05
CA HIS A 139 -6.33 1.93 -2.51
C HIS A 139 -7.55 1.12 -2.97
N ALA A 140 -7.64 -0.14 -2.57
CA ALA A 140 -8.75 -1.01 -2.94
C ALA A 140 -10.12 -0.42 -2.52
N GLN A 141 -10.23 0.11 -1.30
CA GLN A 141 -11.46 0.75 -0.83
C GLN A 141 -11.76 2.06 -1.58
N MET A 142 -10.73 2.83 -1.92
CA MET A 142 -10.87 4.06 -2.72
C MET A 142 -11.37 3.75 -4.13
N GLU A 143 -10.81 2.74 -4.80
CA GLU A 143 -11.24 2.36 -6.16
C GLU A 143 -12.69 1.85 -6.19
N LEU A 144 -13.17 1.14 -5.17
CA LEU A 144 -14.60 0.80 -5.04
C LEU A 144 -15.48 2.06 -5.00
N LEU A 145 -15.07 3.07 -4.22
CA LEU A 145 -15.78 4.35 -4.16
C LEU A 145 -15.75 5.12 -5.49
N LEU A 146 -14.64 5.10 -6.20
CA LEU A 146 -14.50 5.78 -7.49
C LEU A 146 -15.31 5.09 -8.60
N THR A 147 -15.39 3.76 -8.58
CA THR A 147 -16.11 2.97 -9.59
C THR A 147 -17.61 3.05 -9.39
N ASP A 148 -18.10 2.77 -8.19
CA ASP A 148 -19.53 2.62 -7.90
C ASP A 148 -20.17 3.92 -7.39
N GLY A 149 -19.37 4.80 -6.82
CA GLY A 149 -19.83 5.99 -6.10
C GLY A 149 -20.65 6.96 -6.94
N PRO A 150 -20.28 7.30 -8.17
CA PRO A 150 -21.04 8.22 -9.00
C PRO A 150 -22.48 7.74 -9.27
N ALA A 151 -22.67 6.44 -9.51
CA ALA A 151 -23.98 5.84 -9.72
C ALA A 151 -24.79 5.78 -8.42
N GLN A 152 -24.15 5.45 -7.31
CA GLN A 152 -24.77 5.42 -5.98
C GLN A 152 -25.21 6.84 -5.54
N ALA A 153 -24.39 7.85 -5.77
CA ALA A 153 -24.70 9.25 -5.41
C ALA A 153 -25.92 9.83 -6.18
N ALA A 154 -26.36 9.18 -7.24
CA ALA A 154 -27.57 9.56 -7.96
C ALA A 154 -28.88 9.13 -7.26
N GLN A 155 -28.78 8.33 -6.19
CA GLN A 155 -29.93 7.74 -5.49
C GLN A 155 -29.86 8.06 -3.99
N ALA A 156 -31.00 8.44 -3.37
CA ALA A 156 -31.03 8.76 -1.94
C ALA A 156 -30.54 7.59 -1.05
N ALA A 157 -30.96 6.35 -1.33
CA ALA A 157 -30.49 5.17 -0.64
C ALA A 157 -29.00 4.89 -0.90
N GLY A 158 -28.43 5.34 -2.01
CA GLY A 158 -27.04 5.21 -2.37
C GLY A 158 -26.13 6.08 -1.51
N LEU A 159 -26.57 7.27 -1.09
CA LEU A 159 -25.79 8.14 -0.21
C LEU A 159 -25.50 7.47 1.15
N LEU A 160 -26.43 6.70 1.70
CA LEU A 160 -26.21 5.94 2.94
C LEU A 160 -25.19 4.80 2.76
N ARG A 161 -25.21 4.12 1.61
CA ARG A 161 -24.20 3.10 1.29
C ARG A 161 -22.81 3.73 1.14
N LEU A 162 -22.73 4.85 0.42
CA LEU A 162 -21.49 5.61 0.27
C LEU A 162 -20.95 6.10 1.63
N LEU A 163 -21.83 6.51 2.55
CA LEU A 163 -21.42 6.90 3.89
C LEU A 163 -20.73 5.74 4.62
N GLY A 164 -21.29 4.53 4.54
CA GLY A 164 -20.65 3.32 5.10
C GLY A 164 -19.30 3.02 4.46
N GLN A 165 -19.19 3.11 3.14
CA GLN A 165 -17.95 2.87 2.39
C GLN A 165 -16.90 3.97 2.67
N ALA A 166 -17.31 5.22 2.78
CA ALA A 166 -16.46 6.34 3.16
C ALA A 166 -15.97 6.22 4.62
N GLY A 167 -16.81 5.69 5.51
CA GLY A 167 -16.40 5.35 6.89
C GLY A 167 -15.31 4.28 6.95
N ALA A 168 -15.37 3.27 6.07
CA ALA A 168 -14.29 2.30 5.92
C ALA A 168 -12.99 2.96 5.41
N LEU A 169 -13.10 3.88 4.45
CA LEU A 169 -11.95 4.62 3.93
C LEU A 169 -11.35 5.55 5.01
N ASP A 170 -12.17 6.20 5.83
CA ASP A 170 -11.74 7.00 6.97
C ASP A 170 -11.00 6.18 8.03
N TYR A 171 -11.47 4.97 8.31
CA TYR A 171 -10.75 4.03 9.16
C TYR A 171 -9.38 3.67 8.58
N LEU A 172 -9.32 3.37 7.28
CA LEU A 172 -8.08 2.98 6.62
C LEU A 172 -7.05 4.11 6.57
N VAL A 173 -7.47 5.35 6.33
CA VAL A 173 -6.52 6.49 6.36
C VAL A 173 -5.98 6.75 7.77
N ARG A 174 -6.80 6.57 8.81
CA ARG A 174 -6.30 6.63 10.20
C ARG A 174 -5.32 5.50 10.49
N LYS A 175 -5.55 4.32 9.92
CA LYS A 175 -4.63 3.20 10.03
C LYS A 175 -3.29 3.48 9.34
N LEU A 176 -3.27 4.18 8.20
CA LEU A 176 -2.01 4.64 7.58
C LEU A 176 -1.19 5.51 8.55
N ARG A 177 -1.84 6.32 9.35
CA ARG A 177 -1.15 7.16 10.36
C ARG A 177 -0.59 6.32 11.51
N SER A 178 -1.39 5.40 12.07
CA SER A 178 -1.01 4.61 13.25
C SER A 178 0.03 3.54 12.95
N GLU A 179 0.03 2.99 11.73
CA GLU A 179 0.91 1.90 11.30
C GLU A 179 2.14 2.40 10.52
N ALA A 180 2.28 3.72 10.36
CA ALA A 180 3.45 4.29 9.70
C ALA A 180 4.74 3.94 10.49
N PRO A 181 5.76 3.37 9.83
CA PRO A 181 7.07 3.19 10.46
C PRO A 181 7.60 4.49 11.05
N ALA A 182 8.36 4.41 12.14
CA ALA A 182 8.87 5.59 12.84
C ALA A 182 9.63 6.57 11.93
N THR A 183 10.34 6.05 10.93
CA THR A 183 11.05 6.84 9.91
C THR A 183 10.10 7.64 9.03
N LEU A 184 8.97 7.06 8.62
CA LEU A 184 7.93 7.76 7.85
C LEU A 184 7.14 8.73 8.73
N ALA A 185 6.79 8.31 9.94
CA ALA A 185 6.06 9.18 10.88
C ALA A 185 6.83 10.46 11.24
N ALA A 186 8.17 10.43 11.19
CA ALA A 186 9.04 11.58 11.40
C ALA A 186 9.24 12.44 10.14
N ASP A 187 8.86 11.97 8.95
CA ASP A 187 9.01 12.70 7.69
C ASP A 187 7.91 13.75 7.54
N ALA A 188 8.30 15.02 7.46
CA ALA A 188 7.37 16.15 7.35
C ALA A 188 6.56 16.11 6.05
N GLU A 189 7.12 15.59 4.95
CA GLU A 189 6.42 15.49 3.68
C GLU A 189 5.41 14.35 3.69
N PHE A 190 5.74 13.21 4.31
CA PHE A 190 4.78 12.14 4.58
C PHE A 190 3.58 12.69 5.35
N GLY A 191 3.84 13.39 6.46
CA GLY A 191 2.80 14.02 7.28
C GLY A 191 1.89 14.95 6.48
N ARG A 192 2.48 15.82 5.64
CA ARG A 192 1.75 16.76 4.79
C ARG A 192 0.88 16.05 3.74
N LEU A 193 1.41 15.02 3.09
CA LEU A 193 0.67 14.26 2.08
C LEU A 193 -0.45 13.43 2.71
N LEU A 194 -0.19 12.81 3.86
CA LEU A 194 -1.21 12.06 4.59
C LEU A 194 -2.36 12.96 5.04
N VAL A 195 -2.08 14.18 5.55
CA VAL A 195 -3.11 15.18 5.88
C VAL A 195 -3.96 15.52 4.66
N ALA A 196 -3.38 15.65 3.46
CA ALA A 196 -4.16 15.90 2.25
C ALA A 196 -5.10 14.74 1.91
N VAL A 197 -4.68 13.49 2.14
CA VAL A 197 -5.55 12.30 1.99
C VAL A 197 -6.69 12.35 3.01
N GLU A 198 -6.39 12.58 4.30
CA GLU A 198 -7.38 12.69 5.36
C GLU A 198 -8.43 13.77 5.06
N GLN A 199 -7.98 14.95 4.61
CA GLN A 199 -8.88 16.05 4.24
C GLN A 199 -9.81 15.68 3.08
N SER A 200 -9.32 14.93 2.07
CA SER A 200 -10.14 14.48 0.95
C SER A 200 -11.24 13.52 1.39
N VAL A 201 -10.93 12.60 2.32
CA VAL A 201 -11.92 11.68 2.91
C VAL A 201 -12.91 12.43 3.79
N ALA A 202 -12.44 13.35 4.62
CA ALA A 202 -13.29 14.17 5.48
C ALA A 202 -14.30 15.01 4.66
N ALA A 203 -13.87 15.59 3.53
CA ALA A 203 -14.74 16.32 2.65
C ALA A 203 -15.86 15.43 2.07
N LEU A 204 -15.54 14.20 1.65
CA LEU A 204 -16.53 13.23 1.21
C LEU A 204 -17.51 12.89 2.33
N MET A 205 -17.01 12.58 3.54
CA MET A 205 -17.85 12.28 4.71
C MET A 205 -18.83 13.44 5.03
N GLN A 206 -18.35 14.68 5.01
CA GLN A 206 -19.19 15.87 5.26
C GLN A 206 -20.30 16.00 4.23
N ALA A 207 -19.99 15.85 2.93
CA ALA A 207 -20.98 15.93 1.87
C ALA A 207 -22.07 14.84 2.00
N LEU A 208 -21.66 13.61 2.36
CA LEU A 208 -22.56 12.49 2.57
C LEU A 208 -23.47 12.67 3.80
N LEU A 209 -22.91 13.17 4.91
CA LEU A 209 -23.69 13.51 6.12
C LEU A 209 -24.69 14.64 5.88
N ALA A 210 -24.32 15.62 5.05
CA ALA A 210 -25.23 16.68 4.61
C ALA A 210 -26.26 16.21 3.57
N GLN A 211 -26.19 14.96 3.11
CA GLN A 211 -27.02 14.41 2.04
C GLN A 211 -26.93 15.22 0.73
N ASP A 212 -25.81 15.89 0.48
CA ASP A 212 -25.58 16.68 -0.72
C ASP A 212 -24.95 15.81 -1.82
N ALA A 213 -25.76 15.30 -2.71
CA ALA A 213 -25.34 14.42 -3.80
C ALA A 213 -24.39 15.12 -4.80
N ALA A 214 -24.48 16.43 -4.97
CA ALA A 214 -23.59 17.16 -5.87
C ALA A 214 -22.20 17.30 -5.27
N GLN A 215 -22.10 17.73 -4.02
CA GLN A 215 -20.83 17.81 -3.30
C GLN A 215 -20.20 16.43 -3.08
N ALA A 216 -21.01 15.38 -2.84
CA ALA A 216 -20.50 14.03 -2.70
C ALA A 216 -19.81 13.53 -3.99
N ARG A 217 -20.41 13.77 -5.16
CA ARG A 217 -19.78 13.43 -6.46
C ARG A 217 -18.49 14.21 -6.69
N GLU A 218 -18.48 15.49 -6.37
CA GLU A 218 -17.26 16.31 -6.47
C GLU A 218 -16.15 15.80 -5.55
N ALA A 219 -16.49 15.49 -4.29
CA ALA A 219 -15.54 14.95 -3.32
C ALA A 219 -14.98 13.57 -3.71
N LEU A 220 -15.83 12.68 -4.27
CA LEU A 220 -15.38 11.41 -4.85
C LEU A 220 -14.28 11.63 -5.90
N GLY A 221 -14.48 12.55 -6.84
CA GLY A 221 -13.50 12.86 -7.89
C GLY A 221 -12.17 13.41 -7.35
N ARG A 222 -12.14 13.89 -6.11
CA ARG A 222 -10.95 14.46 -5.46
C ARG A 222 -10.15 13.46 -4.63
N LEU A 223 -10.61 12.22 -4.41
CA LEU A 223 -9.93 11.22 -3.58
C LEU A 223 -8.60 10.75 -4.17
N LYS A 224 -8.56 10.50 -5.48
CA LYS A 224 -7.44 9.81 -6.15
C LYS A 224 -6.14 10.60 -6.11
N LYS A 225 -6.17 11.90 -6.36
CA LYS A 225 -4.96 12.73 -6.52
C LYS A 225 -4.09 12.78 -5.25
N PRO A 226 -4.60 13.11 -4.05
CA PRO A 226 -3.80 13.11 -2.83
C PRO A 226 -3.20 11.74 -2.52
N TYR A 227 -3.99 10.67 -2.68
CA TYR A 227 -3.51 9.31 -2.46
C TYR A 227 -2.38 8.94 -3.44
N SER A 228 -2.52 9.22 -4.74
CA SER A 228 -1.49 8.92 -5.73
C SER A 228 -0.16 9.61 -5.43
N GLN A 229 -0.20 10.84 -4.90
CA GLN A 229 1.00 11.56 -4.48
C GLN A 229 1.67 10.90 -3.25
N LEU A 230 0.87 10.49 -2.27
CA LEU A 230 1.36 9.78 -1.08
C LEU A 230 1.92 8.41 -1.48
N PHE A 231 1.19 7.65 -2.28
CA PHE A 231 1.58 6.32 -2.73
C PHE A 231 2.88 6.34 -3.54
N LEU A 232 3.00 7.23 -4.51
CA LEU A 232 4.21 7.32 -5.34
C LEU A 232 5.47 7.48 -4.50
N LYS A 233 5.38 8.24 -3.42
CA LYS A 233 6.56 8.57 -2.62
C LYS A 233 6.81 7.61 -1.47
N PHE A 234 5.76 7.14 -0.81
CA PHE A 234 5.83 6.44 0.48
C PHE A 234 5.07 5.10 0.53
N GLY A 235 4.32 4.71 -0.51
CA GLY A 235 3.51 3.50 -0.55
C GLY A 235 4.28 2.19 -0.57
#